data_d45f9d4b0c69d90c73073b59affc1d11
#
_entry.id   d45f9d4b0c69d90c73073b59affc1d11
#
_cell.length_a   1.000
_cell.length_b   1.000
_cell.length_c   1.000
_cell.angle_alpha   90.00
_cell.angle_beta   90.00
_cell.angle_gamma   90.00
#
_symmetry.space_group_name_H-M   'P 1'
#
loop_
_entity.id
_entity.type
_entity.pdbx_description
1 polymer ?
#
loop_
_entity_poly.entity_id
_entity_poly.type
_entity_poly.pdbx_seq_one_letter_code
_entity_poly.pdbx_strand_id
1 'polypeptide(L)'
;MPRLLALLILIANLAGCTGFLDLKHDLKTYQDTITHVSGTLAAPDCPSCAILVVALDKQGQPLSYKVFEHPGRFDILVSPRAAKLFVFQDINHDIAFNPGEPYAPHTLPSAHPDGTPLTGIDLKLSAASSPPPAGTYPDGNLFALRNRLVAGIDVQLGSVAKLNEARFDPERASMGMWQPMQFLKAGLSGIYFLEDYSPNKTPVLFVHGINGTPRDFAELVSRIDRNTYQPWLFYYPSGLEIPTIGDALLNMLNELRQERHFNDLHIVAHSMGGLVSRSLLNTCRLESECDFVRTFTSISSPFGGAQAAKSGVEYAPVVMPVWRSMSPEGPFLTDLFSTPLPAGVEHHILFGFRNVATLSATSGDGTIPLDSQLRHAAQQQAASLRGYDEDHLSILRSELTGTYVNAILSRVPPRQP
;
A
#
# COMPACT_ATOMS: atom_id res chain seq x y z
N MET A 1 23.35 -26.22 34.83
CA MET A 1 23.41 -25.49 33.55
C MET A 1 22.64 -26.13 32.39
N PRO A 2 22.69 -27.46 32.09
CA PRO A 2 21.94 -28.00 30.93
C PRO A 2 20.41 -27.91 31.05
N ARG A 3 19.85 -27.96 32.27
CA ARG A 3 18.38 -27.85 32.48
C ARG A 3 17.86 -26.45 32.23
N LEU A 4 18.63 -25.38 32.50
CA LEU A 4 18.26 -24.00 32.23
C LEU A 4 18.26 -23.70 30.74
N LEU A 5 19.28 -24.24 30.02
CA LEU A 5 19.37 -24.10 28.55
C LEU A 5 18.22 -24.85 27.84
N ALA A 6 17.88 -26.06 28.31
CA ALA A 6 16.74 -26.81 27.78
C ALA A 6 15.39 -26.10 28.04
N LEU A 7 15.23 -25.45 29.19
CA LEU A 7 14.06 -24.66 29.52
C LEU A 7 13.95 -23.39 28.67
N LEU A 8 15.08 -22.71 28.41
CA LEU A 8 15.11 -21.54 27.53
C LEU A 8 14.81 -21.90 26.06
N ILE A 9 15.33 -23.03 25.58
CA ILE A 9 15.01 -23.56 24.24
C ILE A 9 13.54 -23.96 24.15
N LEU A 10 12.98 -24.56 25.21
CA LEU A 10 11.56 -24.92 25.26
C LEU A 10 10.66 -23.69 25.28
N ILE A 11 11.00 -22.65 26.05
CA ILE A 11 10.27 -21.37 26.11
C ILE A 11 10.35 -20.64 24.78
N ALA A 12 11.52 -20.61 24.12
CA ALA A 12 11.69 -20.01 22.80
C ALA A 12 10.87 -20.75 21.72
N ASN A 13 10.79 -22.08 21.78
CA ASN A 13 9.94 -22.88 20.89
C ASN A 13 8.44 -22.68 21.18
N LEU A 14 8.03 -22.55 22.44
CA LEU A 14 6.64 -22.25 22.82
C LEU A 14 6.22 -20.85 22.37
N ALA A 15 7.07 -19.83 22.51
CA ALA A 15 6.80 -18.49 22.01
C ALA A 15 6.73 -18.42 20.48
N GLY A 16 7.57 -19.21 19.78
CA GLY A 16 7.48 -19.36 18.32
C GLY A 16 6.19 -20.07 17.88
N CYS A 17 5.77 -21.11 18.58
CA CYS A 17 4.53 -21.83 18.28
C CYS A 17 3.28 -20.99 18.49
N THR A 18 3.22 -20.15 19.53
CA THR A 18 2.08 -19.25 19.75
C THR A 18 1.97 -18.21 18.66
N GLY A 19 3.08 -17.59 18.22
CA GLY A 19 3.08 -16.60 17.14
C GLY A 19 2.56 -17.14 15.80
N PHE A 20 2.89 -18.39 15.44
CA PHE A 20 2.33 -19.02 14.23
C PHE A 20 0.87 -19.42 14.36
N LEU A 21 0.40 -19.80 15.55
CA LEU A 21 -1.01 -20.08 15.81
C LEU A 21 -1.83 -18.79 15.75
N ASP A 22 -1.32 -17.71 16.33
CA ASP A 22 -1.95 -16.39 16.27
C ASP A 22 -2.02 -15.88 14.82
N LEU A 23 -0.93 -16.01 14.05
CA LEU A 23 -0.92 -15.70 12.62
C LEU A 23 -1.95 -16.50 11.84
N LYS A 24 -2.03 -17.82 12.06
CA LYS A 24 -3.01 -18.68 11.38
C LYS A 24 -4.45 -18.25 11.67
N HIS A 25 -4.74 -17.95 12.93
CA HIS A 25 -6.06 -17.50 13.35
C HIS A 25 -6.40 -16.12 12.75
N ASP A 26 -5.44 -15.22 12.76
CA ASP A 26 -5.58 -13.86 12.23
C ASP A 26 -5.79 -13.86 10.71
N LEU A 27 -5.01 -14.67 9.97
CA LEU A 27 -5.18 -14.82 8.52
C LEU A 27 -6.52 -15.46 8.17
N LYS A 28 -7.00 -16.43 8.97
CA LYS A 28 -8.34 -16.95 8.77
C LYS A 28 -9.39 -15.85 8.99
N THR A 29 -9.24 -15.05 10.02
CA THR A 29 -10.14 -13.92 10.27
C THR A 29 -10.09 -12.90 9.12
N TYR A 30 -8.93 -12.67 8.52
CA TYR A 30 -8.78 -11.82 7.33
C TYR A 30 -9.61 -12.38 6.16
N GLN A 31 -9.45 -13.65 5.83
CA GLN A 31 -10.21 -14.33 4.76
C GLN A 31 -11.73 -14.34 5.02
N ASP A 32 -12.13 -14.55 6.29
CA ASP A 32 -13.54 -14.52 6.69
C ASP A 32 -14.16 -13.10 6.70
N THR A 33 -13.35 -12.05 6.63
CA THR A 33 -13.80 -10.64 6.73
C THR A 33 -13.63 -9.86 5.44
N ILE A 34 -12.69 -10.26 4.59
CA ILE A 34 -12.30 -9.53 3.37
C ILE A 34 -12.33 -10.46 2.18
N THR A 35 -13.05 -10.07 1.14
CA THR A 35 -13.08 -10.74 -0.17
C THR A 35 -12.44 -9.82 -1.20
N HIS A 36 -11.49 -10.33 -1.97
CA HIS A 36 -10.91 -9.63 -3.11
C HIS A 36 -11.83 -9.76 -4.33
N VAL A 37 -12.09 -8.66 -5.01
CA VAL A 37 -12.91 -8.62 -6.23
C VAL A 37 -12.18 -7.85 -7.30
N SER A 38 -11.96 -8.45 -8.46
CA SER A 38 -11.20 -7.82 -9.54
C SER A 38 -11.77 -8.09 -10.92
N GLY A 39 -11.44 -7.22 -11.86
CA GLY A 39 -11.90 -7.34 -13.23
C GLY A 39 -11.55 -6.14 -14.11
N THR A 40 -12.45 -5.82 -15.03
CA THR A 40 -12.32 -4.69 -15.96
C THR A 40 -13.49 -3.72 -15.80
N LEU A 41 -13.17 -2.44 -15.99
CA LEU A 41 -14.08 -1.31 -15.85
C LEU A 41 -14.05 -0.50 -17.15
N ALA A 42 -15.19 -0.38 -17.82
CA ALA A 42 -15.34 0.46 -19.00
C ALA A 42 -16.42 1.52 -18.73
N ALA A 43 -16.12 2.77 -19.03
CA ALA A 43 -17.00 3.91 -18.85
C ALA A 43 -17.00 4.81 -20.10
N PRO A 44 -18.02 5.64 -20.32
CA PRO A 44 -17.98 6.70 -21.30
C PRO A 44 -16.82 7.67 -21.09
N ASP A 45 -16.36 8.29 -22.17
CA ASP A 45 -15.25 9.23 -22.12
C ASP A 45 -15.62 10.48 -21.30
N CYS A 46 -14.95 10.68 -20.19
CA CYS A 46 -15.06 11.85 -19.32
C CYS A 46 -13.76 11.98 -18.52
N PRO A 47 -12.76 12.71 -19.03
CA PRO A 47 -11.43 12.79 -18.42
C PRO A 47 -11.38 13.35 -16.99
N SER A 48 -12.38 14.12 -16.60
CA SER A 48 -12.47 14.73 -15.27
C SER A 48 -13.38 13.97 -14.30
N CYS A 49 -14.12 12.94 -14.76
CA CYS A 49 -15.08 12.25 -13.92
C CYS A 49 -14.44 11.09 -13.17
N ALA A 50 -14.66 11.04 -11.87
CA ALA A 50 -14.31 9.87 -11.08
C ALA A 50 -15.32 8.72 -11.34
N ILE A 51 -14.85 7.48 -11.19
CA ILE A 51 -15.71 6.30 -11.23
C ILE A 51 -15.75 5.69 -9.85
N LEU A 52 -16.91 5.56 -9.27
CA LEU A 52 -17.11 4.97 -7.96
C LEU A 52 -17.61 3.53 -8.10
N VAL A 53 -16.89 2.61 -7.45
CA VAL A 53 -17.31 1.21 -7.31
C VAL A 53 -17.80 1.02 -5.88
N VAL A 54 -19.10 0.85 -5.71
CA VAL A 54 -19.77 0.77 -4.40
C VAL A 54 -20.18 -0.67 -4.13
N ALA A 55 -19.75 -1.22 -3.00
CA ALA A 55 -20.19 -2.51 -2.51
C ALA A 55 -21.51 -2.35 -1.73
N LEU A 56 -22.56 -3.04 -2.14
CA LEU A 56 -23.87 -3.01 -1.51
C LEU A 56 -24.21 -4.37 -0.88
N ASP A 57 -24.91 -4.35 0.25
CA ASP A 57 -25.50 -5.55 0.84
C ASP A 57 -26.77 -6.00 0.09
N LYS A 58 -27.41 -7.08 0.59
CA LYS A 58 -28.65 -7.61 0.01
C LYS A 58 -29.81 -6.63 0.04
N GLN A 59 -29.79 -5.69 0.98
CA GLN A 59 -30.79 -4.65 1.16
C GLN A 59 -30.49 -3.37 0.35
N GLY A 60 -29.36 -3.36 -0.39
CA GLY A 60 -28.92 -2.19 -1.15
C GLY A 60 -28.20 -1.12 -0.31
N GLN A 61 -27.87 -1.43 0.94
CA GLN A 61 -27.12 -0.49 1.80
C GLN A 61 -25.64 -0.47 1.43
N PRO A 62 -25.03 0.71 1.27
CA PRO A 62 -23.62 0.81 0.93
C PRO A 62 -22.74 0.38 2.11
N LEU A 63 -21.79 -0.51 1.83
CA LEU A 63 -20.85 -1.07 2.81
C LEU A 63 -19.49 -0.38 2.74
N SER A 64 -19.01 -0.12 1.55
CA SER A 64 -17.76 0.57 1.23
C SER A 64 -17.81 1.02 -0.22
N TYR A 65 -16.91 1.93 -0.59
CA TYR A 65 -16.68 2.29 -1.99
C TYR A 65 -15.20 2.50 -2.28
N LYS A 66 -14.86 2.52 -3.56
CA LYS A 66 -13.52 2.81 -4.07
C LYS A 66 -13.63 3.75 -5.26
N VAL A 67 -12.69 4.70 -5.35
CA VAL A 67 -12.63 5.70 -6.42
C VAL A 67 -11.56 5.31 -7.43
N PHE A 68 -11.91 5.34 -8.72
CA PHE A 68 -11.01 5.18 -9.85
C PHE A 68 -11.06 6.46 -10.69
N GLU A 69 -9.91 6.93 -11.13
CA GLU A 69 -9.83 8.13 -11.96
C GLU A 69 -10.09 7.83 -13.44
N HIS A 70 -9.81 6.59 -13.87
CA HIS A 70 -9.94 6.17 -15.28
C HIS A 70 -10.52 4.76 -15.40
N PRO A 71 -11.18 4.45 -16.54
CA PRO A 71 -11.50 3.07 -16.90
C PRO A 71 -10.25 2.21 -17.00
N GLY A 72 -10.38 0.91 -16.75
CA GLY A 72 -9.24 -0.03 -16.83
C GLY A 72 -9.47 -1.26 -15.97
N ARG A 73 -8.39 -1.81 -15.44
CA ARG A 73 -8.48 -2.89 -14.45
C ARG A 73 -8.91 -2.31 -13.11
N PHE A 74 -9.66 -3.09 -12.35
CA PHE A 74 -9.96 -2.76 -10.96
C PHE A 74 -9.68 -3.94 -10.05
N ASP A 75 -9.24 -3.65 -8.84
CA ASP A 75 -9.16 -4.56 -7.70
C ASP A 75 -9.69 -3.85 -6.46
N ILE A 76 -10.65 -4.45 -5.77
CA ILE A 76 -11.26 -3.90 -4.56
C ILE A 76 -11.40 -4.94 -3.47
N LEU A 77 -11.34 -4.47 -2.24
CA LEU A 77 -11.64 -5.27 -1.06
C LEU A 77 -13.10 -5.03 -0.67
N VAL A 78 -13.87 -6.10 -0.51
CA VAL A 78 -15.26 -6.01 -0.09
C VAL A 78 -15.52 -6.90 1.13
N SER A 79 -16.52 -6.56 1.92
CA SER A 79 -17.03 -7.45 2.95
C SER A 79 -17.72 -8.66 2.31
N PRO A 80 -17.64 -9.88 2.89
CA PRO A 80 -18.44 -11.04 2.46
C PRO A 80 -19.96 -10.81 2.53
N ARG A 81 -20.39 -9.74 3.20
CA ARG A 81 -21.79 -9.29 3.19
C ARG A 81 -22.19 -8.59 1.90
N ALA A 82 -21.23 -8.19 1.08
CA ALA A 82 -21.53 -7.55 -0.21
C ALA A 82 -22.23 -8.55 -1.14
N ALA A 83 -23.36 -8.14 -1.66
CA ALA A 83 -24.17 -8.92 -2.57
C ALA A 83 -24.18 -8.33 -4.00
N LYS A 84 -23.80 -7.07 -4.12
CA LYS A 84 -23.76 -6.36 -5.39
C LYS A 84 -22.61 -5.36 -5.42
N LEU A 85 -22.11 -5.09 -6.62
CA LEU A 85 -21.39 -3.87 -6.94
C LEU A 85 -22.34 -2.94 -7.68
N PHE A 86 -22.37 -1.68 -7.30
CA PHE A 86 -22.98 -0.62 -8.07
C PHE A 86 -21.90 0.35 -8.48
N VAL A 87 -21.72 0.52 -9.78
CA VAL A 87 -20.64 1.34 -10.31
C VAL A 87 -21.25 2.50 -11.06
N PHE A 88 -20.76 3.71 -10.85
CA PHE A 88 -21.22 4.89 -11.55
C PHE A 88 -20.09 5.88 -11.80
N GLN A 89 -20.31 6.74 -12.79
CA GLN A 89 -19.39 7.82 -13.15
C GLN A 89 -19.92 9.11 -12.52
N ASP A 90 -19.20 9.62 -11.52
CA ASP A 90 -19.54 10.84 -10.79
C ASP A 90 -19.18 12.07 -11.64
N ILE A 91 -20.18 12.62 -12.32
CA ILE A 91 -20.01 13.74 -13.27
C ILE A 91 -19.94 15.07 -12.54
N ASN A 92 -20.65 15.21 -11.45
CA ASN A 92 -20.80 16.47 -10.72
C ASN A 92 -19.88 16.55 -9.47
N HIS A 93 -19.08 15.51 -9.21
CA HIS A 93 -18.11 15.44 -8.11
C HIS A 93 -18.73 15.56 -6.70
N ASP A 94 -19.94 15.02 -6.51
CA ASP A 94 -20.63 15.08 -5.21
C ASP A 94 -20.57 13.78 -4.40
N ILE A 95 -19.89 12.75 -4.95
CA ILE A 95 -19.72 11.41 -4.34
C ILE A 95 -21.10 10.78 -4.04
N ALA A 96 -22.07 11.01 -4.91
CA ALA A 96 -23.40 10.45 -4.85
C ALA A 96 -23.85 10.04 -6.25
N PHE A 97 -24.63 8.98 -6.36
CA PHE A 97 -25.23 8.63 -7.64
C PHE A 97 -26.41 9.55 -7.97
N ASN A 98 -26.37 10.19 -9.12
CA ASN A 98 -27.42 11.06 -9.61
C ASN A 98 -28.10 10.48 -10.88
N PRO A 99 -29.42 10.61 -11.02
CA PRO A 99 -30.10 10.19 -12.24
C PRO A 99 -29.52 10.87 -13.48
N GLY A 100 -29.15 10.08 -14.48
CA GLY A 100 -28.49 10.54 -15.69
C GLY A 100 -27.00 10.25 -15.77
N GLU A 101 -26.37 9.91 -14.66
CA GLU A 101 -24.99 9.44 -14.65
C GLU A 101 -24.88 8.02 -15.24
N PRO A 102 -23.82 7.73 -16.00
CA PRO A 102 -23.55 6.37 -16.47
C PRO A 102 -23.33 5.43 -15.30
N TYR A 103 -23.96 4.25 -15.33
CA TYR A 103 -23.82 3.27 -14.26
C TYR A 103 -23.87 1.83 -14.77
N ALA A 104 -23.45 0.90 -13.92
CA ALA A 104 -23.60 -0.54 -14.11
C ALA A 104 -23.83 -1.23 -12.76
N PRO A 105 -24.92 -1.98 -12.57
CA PRO A 105 -25.08 -2.89 -11.45
C PRO A 105 -24.47 -4.26 -11.77
N HIS A 106 -23.84 -4.90 -10.79
CA HIS A 106 -23.34 -6.26 -10.91
C HIS A 106 -23.67 -7.06 -9.65
N THR A 107 -24.30 -8.23 -9.81
CA THR A 107 -24.58 -9.13 -8.69
C THR A 107 -23.37 -9.99 -8.41
N LEU A 108 -22.84 -9.91 -7.19
CA LEU A 108 -21.76 -10.76 -6.76
C LEU A 108 -22.27 -12.18 -6.48
N PRO A 109 -21.53 -13.22 -6.85
CA PRO A 109 -21.80 -14.58 -6.35
C PRO A 109 -21.70 -14.57 -4.82
N SER A 110 -22.36 -15.51 -4.16
CA SER A 110 -22.19 -15.68 -2.72
C SER A 110 -20.71 -15.83 -2.41
N ALA A 111 -20.20 -15.02 -1.46
CA ALA A 111 -18.79 -15.06 -1.10
C ALA A 111 -18.37 -16.49 -0.75
N HIS A 112 -17.24 -16.91 -1.30
CA HIS A 112 -16.68 -18.22 -0.98
C HIS A 112 -16.20 -18.22 0.47
N PRO A 113 -16.60 -19.21 1.29
CA PRO A 113 -16.21 -19.27 2.72
C PRO A 113 -14.71 -19.39 2.96
N ASP A 114 -13.94 -19.72 1.94
CA ASP A 114 -12.50 -19.92 1.98
C ASP A 114 -11.67 -18.68 1.60
N GLY A 115 -12.33 -17.55 1.36
CA GLY A 115 -11.66 -16.30 0.96
C GLY A 115 -11.14 -16.30 -0.48
N THR A 116 -11.61 -17.23 -1.34
CA THR A 116 -11.22 -17.24 -2.75
C THR A 116 -11.57 -15.93 -3.43
N PRO A 117 -10.65 -15.27 -4.13
CA PRO A 117 -10.91 -14.04 -4.85
C PRO A 117 -11.96 -14.22 -5.96
N LEU A 118 -12.84 -13.24 -6.11
CA LEU A 118 -13.77 -13.13 -7.22
C LEU A 118 -13.08 -12.36 -8.36
N THR A 119 -12.76 -13.04 -9.44
CA THR A 119 -11.98 -12.45 -10.55
C THR A 119 -12.76 -12.48 -11.86
N GLY A 120 -12.31 -11.69 -12.84
CA GLY A 120 -12.88 -11.68 -14.20
C GLY A 120 -14.26 -11.00 -14.28
N ILE A 121 -14.52 -10.03 -13.40
CA ILE A 121 -15.77 -9.27 -13.42
C ILE A 121 -15.64 -8.12 -14.41
N ASP A 122 -16.51 -8.07 -15.43
CA ASP A 122 -16.54 -7.02 -16.42
C ASP A 122 -17.69 -6.04 -16.11
N LEU A 123 -17.33 -4.80 -15.83
CA LEU A 123 -18.23 -3.71 -15.51
C LEU A 123 -18.23 -2.71 -16.67
N LYS A 124 -19.37 -2.55 -17.35
CA LYS A 124 -19.50 -1.62 -18.46
C LYS A 124 -20.61 -0.62 -18.17
N LEU A 125 -20.18 0.62 -17.87
CA LEU A 125 -21.10 1.71 -17.59
C LEU A 125 -21.77 2.19 -18.87
N SER A 126 -23.04 2.52 -18.76
CA SER A 126 -23.81 3.15 -19.84
C SER A 126 -24.76 4.20 -19.27
N ALA A 127 -24.94 5.28 -20.01
CA ALA A 127 -26.01 6.22 -19.71
C ALA A 127 -27.36 5.51 -19.90
N ALA A 128 -28.17 5.51 -18.86
CA ALA A 128 -29.51 4.95 -18.94
C ALA A 128 -30.53 6.06 -19.15
N SER A 129 -31.55 5.77 -19.97
CA SER A 129 -32.69 6.67 -20.20
C SER A 129 -33.60 6.80 -18.98
N SER A 130 -33.47 5.93 -18.00
CA SER A 130 -34.22 5.96 -16.73
C SER A 130 -33.31 5.53 -15.57
N PRO A 131 -33.50 6.09 -14.35
CA PRO A 131 -32.75 5.66 -13.18
C PRO A 131 -33.04 4.19 -12.85
N PRO A 132 -32.11 3.50 -12.19
CA PRO A 132 -32.36 2.14 -11.70
C PRO A 132 -33.47 2.13 -10.65
N PRO A 133 -34.13 0.98 -10.39
CA PRO A 133 -35.17 0.87 -9.37
C PRO A 133 -34.66 1.33 -7.99
N ALA A 134 -35.49 2.07 -7.27
CA ALA A 134 -35.16 2.50 -5.91
C ALA A 134 -34.74 1.30 -5.02
N GLY A 135 -33.71 1.48 -4.19
CA GLY A 135 -33.11 0.43 -3.35
C GLY A 135 -32.16 -0.54 -4.09
N THR A 136 -31.85 -0.29 -5.37
CA THR A 136 -30.83 -1.05 -6.11
C THR A 136 -29.51 -0.29 -6.30
N TYR A 137 -29.46 0.94 -5.87
CA TYR A 137 -28.28 1.83 -5.90
C TYR A 137 -28.10 2.50 -4.54
N PRO A 138 -26.90 3.03 -4.23
CA PRO A 138 -26.66 3.73 -2.98
C PRO A 138 -27.50 5.01 -2.92
N ASP A 139 -28.17 5.24 -1.80
CA ASP A 139 -28.96 6.45 -1.56
C ASP A 139 -28.10 7.51 -0.87
N GLY A 140 -28.11 8.73 -1.39
CA GLY A 140 -27.41 9.87 -0.84
C GLY A 140 -25.88 9.86 -1.05
N ASN A 141 -25.22 10.78 -0.35
CA ASN A 141 -23.79 11.00 -0.45
C ASN A 141 -23.00 9.93 0.33
N LEU A 142 -21.99 9.35 -0.31
CA LEU A 142 -21.15 8.27 0.22
C LEU A 142 -19.99 8.77 1.10
N PHE A 143 -19.83 10.08 1.25
CA PHE A 143 -18.70 10.68 1.96
C PHE A 143 -18.51 10.16 3.39
N ALA A 144 -19.58 9.76 4.07
CA ALA A 144 -19.51 9.14 5.39
C ALA A 144 -18.76 7.80 5.41
N LEU A 145 -18.57 7.16 4.25
CA LEU A 145 -17.85 5.89 4.09
C LEU A 145 -16.43 6.06 3.57
N ARG A 146 -15.95 7.29 3.37
CA ARG A 146 -14.66 7.59 2.72
C ARG A 146 -13.45 6.88 3.35
N ASN A 147 -13.47 6.68 4.66
CA ASN A 147 -12.38 6.01 5.39
C ASN A 147 -12.59 4.50 5.51
N ARG A 148 -13.61 3.95 4.86
CA ARG A 148 -13.97 2.55 5.06
C ARG A 148 -13.29 1.64 4.04
N LEU A 149 -12.36 0.83 4.52
CA LEU A 149 -11.73 -0.20 3.71
C LEU A 149 -12.74 -1.30 3.34
N VAL A 150 -13.39 -1.86 4.35
CA VAL A 150 -14.52 -2.78 4.24
C VAL A 150 -15.47 -2.54 5.41
N ALA A 151 -16.67 -3.11 5.37
CA ALA A 151 -17.64 -2.95 6.46
C ALA A 151 -17.05 -3.31 7.83
N GLY A 152 -16.96 -2.32 8.71
CA GLY A 152 -16.42 -2.46 10.07
C GLY A 152 -14.91 -2.32 10.20
N ILE A 153 -14.21 -1.95 9.13
CA ILE A 153 -12.77 -1.64 9.15
C ILE A 153 -12.57 -0.29 8.48
N ASP A 154 -12.18 0.69 9.27
CA ASP A 154 -11.87 2.03 8.80
C ASP A 154 -10.35 2.25 8.77
N VAL A 155 -9.88 3.06 7.82
CA VAL A 155 -8.49 3.48 7.66
C VAL A 155 -8.35 4.96 7.97
N GLN A 156 -7.13 5.41 8.22
CA GLN A 156 -6.84 6.81 8.46
C GLN A 156 -6.50 7.50 7.14
N LEU A 157 -7.21 8.58 6.80
CA LEU A 157 -6.95 9.37 5.60
C LEU A 157 -6.68 10.82 5.98
N GLY A 158 -5.39 11.18 6.08
CA GLY A 158 -4.97 12.54 6.40
C GLY A 158 -5.13 12.96 7.85
N SER A 159 -5.32 12.00 8.78
CA SER A 159 -5.33 12.28 10.21
C SER A 159 -3.98 12.81 10.65
N VAL A 160 -3.95 13.97 11.34
CA VAL A 160 -2.71 14.53 11.87
C VAL A 160 -2.21 13.71 13.05
N ALA A 161 -0.93 13.32 13.00
CA ALA A 161 -0.29 12.51 14.03
C ALA A 161 1.15 12.98 14.29
N LYS A 162 1.68 12.64 15.46
CA LYS A 162 3.08 12.86 15.81
C LYS A 162 3.83 11.53 15.80
N LEU A 163 5.08 11.54 15.33
CA LEU A 163 5.91 10.33 15.25
C LEU A 163 6.11 9.61 16.60
N ASN A 164 6.01 10.32 17.72
CA ASN A 164 6.16 9.75 19.05
C ASN A 164 4.86 9.18 19.67
N GLU A 165 3.76 9.13 18.93
CA GLU A 165 2.50 8.58 19.42
C GLU A 165 2.57 7.05 19.56
N ALA A 166 1.90 6.49 20.57
CA ALA A 166 1.89 5.06 20.89
C ALA A 166 1.40 4.17 19.72
N ARG A 167 0.62 4.71 18.78
CA ARG A 167 0.19 3.99 17.59
C ARG A 167 1.35 3.54 16.70
N PHE A 168 2.51 4.21 16.79
CA PHE A 168 3.72 3.91 16.03
C PHE A 168 4.79 3.18 16.86
N ASP A 169 4.44 2.61 18.01
CA ASP A 169 5.36 1.82 18.82
C ASP A 169 5.74 0.51 18.14
N PRO A 170 6.94 -0.04 18.40
CA PRO A 170 7.42 -1.28 17.78
C PRO A 170 6.47 -2.48 17.98
N GLU A 171 5.75 -2.52 19.11
CA GLU A 171 4.73 -3.55 19.38
C GLU A 171 3.60 -3.51 18.35
N ARG A 172 3.23 -2.33 17.87
CA ARG A 172 2.22 -2.15 16.82
C ARG A 172 2.75 -2.57 15.46
N ALA A 173 4.04 -2.33 15.17
CA ALA A 173 4.68 -2.86 13.97
C ALA A 173 4.65 -4.40 13.97
N SER A 174 5.00 -5.02 15.09
CA SER A 174 4.95 -6.47 15.27
C SER A 174 3.53 -7.01 15.08
N MET A 175 2.52 -6.32 15.60
CA MET A 175 1.11 -6.64 15.32
C MET A 175 0.83 -6.58 13.82
N GLY A 176 1.25 -5.52 13.12
CA GLY A 176 1.08 -5.38 11.67
C GLY A 176 1.74 -6.47 10.86
N MET A 177 2.80 -7.06 11.37
CA MET A 177 3.48 -8.19 10.73
C MET A 177 2.80 -9.53 11.03
N TRP A 178 2.52 -9.84 12.30
CA TRP A 178 2.08 -11.17 12.75
C TRP A 178 0.57 -11.31 12.91
N GLN A 179 -0.16 -10.21 13.04
CA GLN A 179 -1.61 -10.15 13.25
C GLN A 179 -2.22 -9.03 12.38
N PRO A 180 -2.06 -9.10 11.04
CA PRO A 180 -2.47 -8.03 10.14
C PRO A 180 -3.95 -7.66 10.25
N MET A 181 -4.83 -8.61 10.51
CA MET A 181 -6.25 -8.34 10.69
C MET A 181 -6.55 -7.60 11.98
N GLN A 182 -5.85 -7.92 13.06
CA GLN A 182 -5.97 -7.16 14.32
C GLN A 182 -5.45 -5.74 14.17
N PHE A 183 -4.36 -5.56 13.41
CA PHE A 183 -3.84 -4.23 13.08
C PHE A 183 -4.88 -3.38 12.34
N LEU A 184 -5.55 -3.96 11.34
CA LEU A 184 -6.64 -3.30 10.60
C LEU A 184 -7.82 -2.97 11.52
N LYS A 185 -8.28 -3.92 12.34
CA LYS A 185 -9.37 -3.72 13.31
C LYS A 185 -9.06 -2.67 14.38
N ALA A 186 -7.79 -2.49 14.70
CA ALA A 186 -7.34 -1.45 15.63
C ALA A 186 -7.34 -0.04 15.00
N GLY A 187 -7.70 0.11 13.71
CA GLY A 187 -7.76 1.38 13.01
C GLY A 187 -6.39 2.05 12.84
N LEU A 188 -5.32 1.24 12.77
CA LEU A 188 -3.94 1.75 12.70
C LEU A 188 -3.51 2.03 11.25
N SER A 189 -4.13 1.36 10.26
CA SER A 189 -3.75 1.49 8.85
C SER A 189 -4.20 2.82 8.27
N GLY A 190 -3.35 3.42 7.42
CA GLY A 190 -3.72 4.62 6.68
C GLY A 190 -2.57 5.55 6.35
N ILE A 191 -2.91 6.70 5.79
CA ILE A 191 -2.01 7.81 5.52
C ILE A 191 -2.20 8.88 6.58
N TYR A 192 -1.15 9.15 7.34
CA TYR A 192 -1.12 10.16 8.40
C TYR A 192 -0.34 11.39 7.95
N PHE A 193 -0.79 12.56 8.33
CA PHE A 193 -0.08 13.82 8.11
C PHE A 193 0.68 14.21 9.37
N LEU A 194 1.83 14.87 9.23
CA LEU A 194 2.57 15.40 10.38
C LEU A 194 2.20 16.84 10.72
N GLU A 195 1.34 17.45 9.93
CA GLU A 195 0.80 18.80 10.10
C GLU A 195 -0.52 18.92 9.35
N ASP A 196 -1.29 19.94 9.60
CA ASP A 196 -2.48 20.26 8.81
C ASP A 196 -2.12 20.40 7.33
N TYR A 197 -2.99 19.88 6.47
CA TYR A 197 -2.76 19.94 5.02
C TYR A 197 -2.65 21.38 4.54
N SER A 198 -1.65 21.62 3.71
CA SER A 198 -1.46 22.89 3.03
C SER A 198 -1.43 22.69 1.51
N PRO A 199 -2.31 23.33 0.72
CA PRO A 199 -2.29 23.21 -0.74
C PRO A 199 -1.04 23.83 -1.37
N ASN A 200 -0.29 24.65 -0.62
CA ASN A 200 0.94 25.31 -1.08
C ASN A 200 2.20 24.46 -0.83
N LYS A 201 2.07 23.27 -0.24
CA LYS A 201 3.19 22.37 0.04
C LYS A 201 3.00 21.05 -0.68
N THR A 202 4.06 20.57 -1.30
CA THR A 202 4.03 19.28 -1.99
C THR A 202 4.13 18.12 -0.97
N PRO A 203 3.24 17.13 -1.00
CA PRO A 203 3.34 15.94 -0.18
C PRO A 203 4.59 15.11 -0.47
N VAL A 204 5.23 14.62 0.60
CA VAL A 204 6.29 13.60 0.55
C VAL A 204 5.83 12.41 1.38
N LEU A 205 5.47 11.32 0.70
CA LEU A 205 4.96 10.10 1.31
C LEU A 205 6.11 9.19 1.73
N PHE A 206 6.17 8.85 3.00
CA PHE A 206 7.13 7.90 3.56
C PHE A 206 6.48 6.52 3.73
N VAL A 207 7.13 5.49 3.18
CA VAL A 207 6.64 4.09 3.14
C VAL A 207 7.66 3.18 3.84
N HIS A 208 7.31 2.69 5.03
CA HIS A 208 8.22 1.90 5.87
C HIS A 208 8.46 0.46 5.35
N GLY A 209 9.43 -0.24 5.91
CA GLY A 209 9.77 -1.62 5.60
C GLY A 209 8.93 -2.65 6.37
N ILE A 210 9.26 -3.93 6.19
CA ILE A 210 8.66 -5.03 6.96
C ILE A 210 8.93 -4.83 8.46
N ASN A 211 7.92 -5.05 9.28
CA ASN A 211 7.97 -4.84 10.73
C ASN A 211 8.45 -3.42 11.15
N GLY A 212 8.35 -2.45 10.23
CA GLY A 212 8.72 -1.05 10.44
C GLY A 212 7.55 -0.18 10.88
N THR A 213 7.86 1.05 11.24
CA THR A 213 6.90 2.09 11.61
C THR A 213 7.25 3.42 10.95
N PRO A 214 6.31 4.39 10.92
CA PRO A 214 6.62 5.76 10.54
C PRO A 214 7.78 6.41 11.31
N ARG A 215 8.07 5.96 12.55
CA ARG A 215 9.18 6.48 13.36
C ARG A 215 10.56 6.24 12.74
N ASP A 216 10.68 5.22 11.89
CA ASP A 216 11.95 4.90 11.23
C ASP A 216 12.45 6.08 10.39
N PHE A 217 11.54 6.92 9.92
CA PHE A 217 11.86 8.11 9.12
C PHE A 217 12.09 9.39 9.93
N ALA A 218 12.10 9.36 11.26
CA ALA A 218 12.17 10.57 12.09
C ALA A 218 13.31 11.51 11.68
N GLU A 219 14.51 10.98 11.43
CA GLU A 219 15.67 11.76 11.01
C GLU A 219 15.52 12.34 9.58
N LEU A 220 15.03 11.56 8.63
CA LEU A 220 14.78 12.04 7.26
C LEU A 220 13.71 13.13 7.25
N VAL A 221 12.61 12.92 7.98
CA VAL A 221 11.52 13.90 8.12
C VAL A 221 12.01 15.21 8.76
N SER A 222 12.91 15.13 9.75
CA SER A 222 13.46 16.33 10.40
C SER A 222 14.31 17.19 9.47
N ARG A 223 14.84 16.59 8.39
CA ARG A 223 15.72 17.25 7.42
C ARG A 223 15.00 17.79 6.19
N ILE A 224 13.71 17.45 6.00
CA ILE A 224 12.91 17.95 4.86
C ILE A 224 12.62 19.45 5.04
N ASP A 225 12.73 20.20 3.94
CA ASP A 225 12.30 21.61 3.91
C ASP A 225 10.78 21.70 4.09
N ARG A 226 10.35 21.99 5.31
CA ARG A 226 8.94 22.10 5.71
C ARG A 226 8.24 23.35 5.17
N ASN A 227 8.95 24.27 4.53
CA ASN A 227 8.33 25.41 3.86
C ASN A 227 7.74 25.00 2.51
N THR A 228 8.40 24.06 1.83
CA THR A 228 8.05 23.59 0.49
C THR A 228 7.30 22.26 0.51
N TYR A 229 7.63 21.38 1.46
CA TYR A 229 7.12 20.01 1.51
C TYR A 229 6.37 19.72 2.81
N GLN A 230 5.36 18.83 2.73
CA GLN A 230 4.63 18.30 3.87
C GLN A 230 4.78 16.78 3.93
N PRO A 231 5.38 16.22 5.01
CA PRO A 231 5.54 14.78 5.15
C PRO A 231 4.22 14.09 5.44
N TRP A 232 3.93 13.04 4.66
CA TRP A 232 2.87 12.08 4.87
C TRP A 232 3.46 10.72 5.20
N LEU A 233 2.80 9.94 6.03
CA LEU A 233 3.29 8.68 6.55
C LEU A 233 2.29 7.58 6.20
N PHE A 234 2.68 6.61 5.40
CA PHE A 234 1.87 5.42 5.20
C PHE A 234 2.20 4.38 6.25
N TYR A 235 1.21 4.02 7.08
CA TYR A 235 1.32 2.97 8.09
C TYR A 235 0.37 1.84 7.74
N TYR A 236 0.89 0.62 7.65
CA TYR A 236 0.18 -0.52 7.09
C TYR A 236 0.61 -1.84 7.72
N PRO A 237 -0.25 -2.88 7.69
CA PRO A 237 0.09 -4.21 8.19
C PRO A 237 1.06 -4.91 7.24
N SER A 238 2.34 -4.92 7.62
CA SER A 238 3.45 -5.40 6.77
C SER A 238 3.48 -6.92 6.55
N GLY A 239 2.58 -7.68 7.17
CA GLY A 239 2.45 -9.13 6.98
C GLY A 239 1.59 -9.56 5.79
N LEU A 240 0.83 -8.63 5.18
CA LEU A 240 -0.01 -8.90 4.00
C LEU A 240 0.82 -8.97 2.71
N GLU A 241 0.21 -9.47 1.64
CA GLU A 241 0.83 -9.48 0.32
C GLU A 241 1.10 -8.06 -0.20
N ILE A 242 2.26 -7.86 -0.82
CA ILE A 242 2.69 -6.54 -1.30
C ILE A 242 1.72 -5.94 -2.34
N PRO A 243 1.19 -6.71 -3.31
CA PRO A 243 0.18 -6.17 -4.23
C PRO A 243 -1.04 -5.60 -3.49
N THR A 244 -1.59 -6.33 -2.54
CA THR A 244 -2.73 -5.86 -1.73
C THR A 244 -2.44 -4.56 -0.99
N ILE A 245 -1.23 -4.42 -0.44
CA ILE A 245 -0.81 -3.19 0.25
C ILE A 245 -0.64 -2.04 -0.75
N GLY A 246 -0.06 -2.31 -1.93
CA GLY A 246 0.14 -1.34 -3.00
C GLY A 246 -1.17 -0.79 -3.55
N ASP A 247 -2.15 -1.69 -3.78
CA ASP A 247 -3.49 -1.32 -4.25
C ASP A 247 -4.26 -0.52 -3.19
N ALA A 248 -4.18 -0.93 -1.92
CA ALA A 248 -4.77 -0.16 -0.82
C ALA A 248 -4.18 1.25 -0.71
N LEU A 249 -2.85 1.39 -0.89
CA LEU A 249 -2.19 2.69 -0.88
C LEU A 249 -2.64 3.57 -2.05
N LEU A 250 -2.74 3.00 -3.26
CA LEU A 250 -3.23 3.75 -4.43
C LEU A 250 -4.64 4.28 -4.19
N ASN A 251 -5.52 3.45 -3.63
CA ASN A 251 -6.89 3.87 -3.33
C ASN A 251 -6.95 5.01 -2.34
N MET A 252 -6.15 4.93 -1.26
CA MET A 252 -6.07 6.00 -0.26
C MET A 252 -5.54 7.30 -0.87
N LEU A 253 -4.58 7.21 -1.80
CA LEU A 253 -4.05 8.39 -2.51
C LEU A 253 -5.09 8.98 -3.45
N ASN A 254 -5.86 8.16 -4.18
CA ASN A 254 -6.93 8.62 -5.06
C ASN A 254 -8.03 9.33 -4.25
N GLU A 255 -8.46 8.78 -3.11
CA GLU A 255 -9.42 9.43 -2.23
C GLU A 255 -8.89 10.76 -1.68
N LEU A 256 -7.63 10.80 -1.20
CA LEU A 256 -7.01 12.03 -0.73
C LEU A 256 -6.87 13.05 -1.87
N ARG A 257 -6.61 12.60 -3.10
CA ARG A 257 -6.50 13.48 -4.27
C ARG A 257 -7.84 14.12 -4.60
N GLN A 258 -8.93 13.37 -4.56
CA GLN A 258 -10.29 13.90 -4.73
C GLN A 258 -10.65 14.92 -3.64
N GLU A 259 -10.19 14.72 -2.41
CA GLU A 259 -10.49 15.62 -1.29
C GLU A 259 -9.58 16.84 -1.23
N ARG A 260 -8.28 16.67 -1.50
CA ARG A 260 -7.23 17.69 -1.26
C ARG A 260 -6.73 18.36 -2.52
N HIS A 261 -7.05 17.79 -3.71
CA HIS A 261 -6.69 18.32 -5.03
C HIS A 261 -5.19 18.58 -5.22
N PHE A 262 -4.31 17.73 -4.66
CA PHE A 262 -2.87 17.84 -4.88
C PHE A 262 -2.50 17.33 -6.28
N ASN A 263 -1.53 18.00 -6.91
CA ASN A 263 -1.09 17.69 -8.27
C ASN A 263 0.25 16.96 -8.30
N ASP A 264 1.03 17.02 -7.23
CA ASP A 264 2.36 16.44 -7.14
C ASP A 264 2.53 15.67 -5.83
N LEU A 265 3.22 14.53 -5.90
CA LEU A 265 3.59 13.67 -4.78
C LEU A 265 5.01 13.13 -4.99
N HIS A 266 5.81 13.15 -3.94
CA HIS A 266 7.07 12.42 -3.89
C HIS A 266 6.95 11.22 -2.98
N ILE A 267 7.57 10.08 -3.34
CA ILE A 267 7.59 8.86 -2.52
C ILE A 267 9.01 8.60 -2.03
N VAL A 268 9.18 8.41 -0.73
CA VAL A 268 10.42 7.97 -0.09
C VAL A 268 10.14 6.67 0.65
N ALA A 269 10.72 5.58 0.19
CA ALA A 269 10.40 4.25 0.65
C ALA A 269 11.63 3.50 1.14
N HIS A 270 11.50 2.79 2.25
CA HIS A 270 12.59 2.00 2.82
C HIS A 270 12.31 0.51 2.73
N SER A 271 13.34 -0.28 2.41
CA SER A 271 13.28 -1.74 2.44
C SER A 271 12.07 -2.27 1.63
N MET A 272 11.22 -3.11 2.23
CA MET A 272 9.99 -3.61 1.62
C MET A 272 9.06 -2.49 1.13
N GLY A 273 9.09 -1.31 1.74
CA GLY A 273 8.31 -0.16 1.29
C GLY A 273 8.60 0.24 -0.16
N GLY A 274 9.83 -0.01 -0.64
CA GLY A 274 10.17 0.18 -2.06
C GLY A 274 9.46 -0.80 -2.99
N LEU A 275 9.23 -2.03 -2.56
CA LEU A 275 8.43 -3.01 -3.30
C LEU A 275 6.93 -2.62 -3.30
N VAL A 276 6.41 -2.15 -2.16
CA VAL A 276 5.03 -1.64 -2.04
C VAL A 276 4.83 -0.45 -2.99
N SER A 277 5.74 0.52 -2.96
CA SER A 277 5.68 1.70 -3.82
C SER A 277 5.79 1.35 -5.30
N ARG A 278 6.65 0.40 -5.65
CA ARG A 278 6.79 -0.07 -7.03
C ARG A 278 5.55 -0.84 -7.50
N SER A 279 4.92 -1.62 -6.61
CA SER A 279 3.64 -2.29 -6.88
C SER A 279 2.53 -1.27 -7.15
N LEU A 280 2.39 -0.27 -6.30
CA LEU A 280 1.48 0.86 -6.52
C LEU A 280 1.68 1.48 -7.90
N LEU A 281 2.93 1.80 -8.28
CA LEU A 281 3.24 2.42 -9.56
C LEU A 281 2.90 1.53 -10.76
N ASN A 282 2.98 0.20 -10.62
CA ASN A 282 2.53 -0.73 -11.64
C ASN A 282 1.01 -0.73 -11.80
N THR A 283 0.28 -0.81 -10.67
CA THR A 283 -1.19 -0.77 -10.67
C THR A 283 -1.69 0.56 -11.23
N CYS A 284 -1.14 1.64 -10.75
CA CYS A 284 -1.45 3.00 -11.19
C CYS A 284 -1.28 3.18 -12.70
N ARG A 285 -0.23 2.61 -13.29
CA ARG A 285 -0.04 2.63 -14.75
C ARG A 285 -1.11 1.86 -15.52
N LEU A 286 -1.64 0.80 -14.92
CA LEU A 286 -2.63 -0.08 -15.56
C LEU A 286 -4.07 0.43 -15.39
N GLU A 287 -4.34 1.16 -14.32
CA GLU A 287 -5.67 1.64 -13.93
C GLU A 287 -5.85 3.13 -14.19
N SER A 288 -4.80 3.92 -13.97
CA SER A 288 -4.80 5.36 -14.16
C SER A 288 -3.41 5.85 -14.49
N GLU A 289 -3.29 7.02 -15.10
CA GLU A 289 -2.00 7.65 -15.29
C GLU A 289 -1.52 8.24 -13.96
N CYS A 290 -0.50 7.66 -13.32
CA CYS A 290 0.12 8.21 -12.09
C CYS A 290 0.82 9.57 -12.33
N ASP A 291 0.17 10.50 -12.98
CA ASP A 291 0.71 11.79 -13.34
C ASP A 291 1.08 12.64 -12.12
N PHE A 292 0.43 12.41 -11.00
CA PHE A 292 0.71 13.09 -9.74
C PHE A 292 2.01 12.62 -9.05
N VAL A 293 2.55 11.44 -9.38
CA VAL A 293 3.81 10.98 -8.77
C VAL A 293 5.00 11.53 -9.55
N ARG A 294 5.87 12.30 -8.86
CA ARG A 294 7.03 12.96 -9.47
C ARG A 294 8.32 12.18 -9.29
N THR A 295 8.60 11.77 -8.08
CA THR A 295 9.79 10.96 -7.77
C THR A 295 9.43 9.79 -6.89
N PHE A 296 10.15 8.71 -7.11
CA PHE A 296 10.17 7.53 -6.26
C PHE A 296 11.60 7.30 -5.80
N THR A 297 11.89 7.53 -4.51
CA THR A 297 13.19 7.27 -3.90
C THR A 297 13.10 6.00 -3.07
N SER A 298 13.77 4.94 -3.51
CA SER A 298 13.87 3.68 -2.76
C SER A 298 15.20 3.61 -2.01
N ILE A 299 15.14 3.24 -0.73
CA ILE A 299 16.30 3.15 0.17
C ILE A 299 16.42 1.70 0.64
N SER A 300 17.54 1.03 0.36
CA SER A 300 17.84 -0.35 0.75
C SER A 300 16.71 -1.35 0.42
N SER A 301 16.08 -1.19 -0.74
CA SER A 301 14.91 -2.00 -1.12
C SER A 301 15.30 -3.33 -1.75
N PRO A 302 14.70 -4.47 -1.31
CA PRO A 302 15.03 -5.82 -1.79
C PRO A 302 14.36 -6.14 -3.12
N PHE A 303 14.73 -5.46 -4.20
CA PHE A 303 14.14 -5.65 -5.54
C PHE A 303 14.40 -7.06 -6.10
N GLY A 304 15.45 -7.74 -5.66
CA GLY A 304 15.72 -9.15 -5.96
C GLY A 304 15.09 -10.14 -4.98
N GLY A 305 14.34 -9.64 -4.00
CA GLY A 305 13.75 -10.45 -2.93
C GLY A 305 14.69 -10.66 -1.75
N ALA A 306 14.23 -11.45 -0.79
CA ALA A 306 14.96 -11.81 0.42
C ALA A 306 15.02 -13.34 0.59
N GLN A 307 16.22 -13.90 0.76
CA GLN A 307 16.38 -15.35 0.93
C GLN A 307 15.65 -15.87 2.18
N ALA A 308 15.56 -15.05 3.23
CA ALA A 308 14.79 -15.40 4.42
C ALA A 308 13.28 -15.58 4.12
N ALA A 309 12.74 -14.80 3.19
CA ALA A 309 11.35 -14.96 2.76
C ALA A 309 11.13 -16.27 2.01
N LYS A 310 12.07 -16.67 1.12
CA LYS A 310 12.05 -17.98 0.46
C LYS A 310 12.05 -19.11 1.48
N SER A 311 12.97 -19.06 2.46
CA SER A 311 13.01 -20.05 3.53
C SER A 311 11.73 -20.07 4.37
N GLY A 312 11.13 -18.92 4.61
CA GLY A 312 9.83 -18.81 5.29
C GLY A 312 8.70 -19.50 4.51
N VAL A 313 8.69 -19.35 3.18
CA VAL A 313 7.70 -20.03 2.31
C VAL A 313 7.91 -21.55 2.32
N GLU A 314 9.17 -22.01 2.31
CA GLU A 314 9.51 -23.44 2.19
C GLU A 314 9.34 -24.22 3.51
N TYR A 315 9.63 -23.59 4.66
CA TYR A 315 9.82 -24.33 5.91
C TYR A 315 8.91 -23.86 7.07
N ALA A 316 8.25 -22.72 6.98
CA ALA A 316 7.42 -22.24 8.09
C ALA A 316 6.11 -23.06 8.21
N PRO A 317 5.64 -23.35 9.43
CA PRO A 317 4.39 -24.07 9.65
C PRO A 317 3.14 -23.29 9.18
N VAL A 318 3.24 -21.97 9.12
CA VAL A 318 2.25 -21.06 8.53
C VAL A 318 3.02 -20.03 7.70
N VAL A 319 2.71 -19.95 6.42
CA VAL A 319 3.37 -19.02 5.51
C VAL A 319 2.73 -17.64 5.63
N MET A 320 3.54 -16.66 6.04
CA MET A 320 3.12 -15.25 6.05
C MET A 320 2.94 -14.75 4.60
N PRO A 321 1.82 -14.09 4.25
CA PRO A 321 1.55 -13.67 2.88
C PRO A 321 2.67 -12.85 2.23
N VAL A 322 3.25 -11.90 2.96
CA VAL A 322 4.36 -11.07 2.48
C VAL A 322 5.59 -11.86 2.05
N TRP A 323 5.84 -13.03 2.63
CA TRP A 323 7.01 -13.86 2.24
C TRP A 323 6.88 -14.39 0.81
N ARG A 324 5.64 -14.69 0.35
CA ARG A 324 5.41 -15.08 -1.05
C ARG A 324 5.79 -13.93 -2.00
N SER A 325 5.43 -12.70 -1.66
CA SER A 325 5.77 -11.51 -2.44
C SER A 325 7.27 -11.20 -2.42
N MET A 326 7.97 -11.51 -1.31
CA MET A 326 9.40 -11.19 -1.16
C MET A 326 10.32 -12.37 -1.51
N SER A 327 9.79 -13.56 -1.86
CA SER A 327 10.57 -14.72 -2.25
C SER A 327 11.31 -14.43 -3.56
N PRO A 328 12.66 -14.57 -3.61
CA PRO A 328 13.40 -14.48 -4.86
C PRO A 328 12.81 -15.43 -5.92
N GLU A 329 12.80 -15.01 -7.18
CA GLU A 329 12.21 -15.79 -8.29
C GLU A 329 10.71 -16.06 -8.17
N GLY A 330 10.04 -15.51 -7.16
CA GLY A 330 8.58 -15.56 -7.02
C GLY A 330 7.87 -14.78 -8.14
N PRO A 331 6.62 -15.15 -8.47
CA PRO A 331 5.88 -14.54 -9.59
C PRO A 331 5.75 -13.02 -9.41
N PHE A 332 5.46 -12.53 -8.21
CA PHE A 332 5.35 -11.10 -7.96
C PHE A 332 6.62 -10.34 -8.33
N LEU A 333 7.79 -10.78 -7.86
CA LEU A 333 9.05 -10.10 -8.17
C LEU A 333 9.43 -10.22 -9.65
N THR A 334 9.09 -11.34 -10.30
CA THR A 334 9.30 -11.53 -11.74
C THR A 334 8.49 -10.51 -12.52
N ASP A 335 7.23 -10.33 -12.17
CA ASP A 335 6.31 -9.43 -12.88
C ASP A 335 6.49 -7.96 -12.51
N LEU A 336 7.06 -7.66 -11.33
CA LEU A 336 7.22 -6.30 -10.82
C LEU A 336 7.95 -5.35 -11.78
N PHE A 337 8.90 -5.86 -12.56
CA PHE A 337 9.70 -5.11 -13.54
C PHE A 337 9.35 -5.44 -15.00
N SER A 338 8.33 -6.25 -15.26
CA SER A 338 7.84 -6.52 -16.61
C SER A 338 7.24 -5.27 -17.27
N THR A 339 6.77 -4.34 -16.44
CA THR A 339 6.20 -3.08 -16.86
C THR A 339 7.15 -1.93 -16.49
N PRO A 340 7.47 -0.99 -17.41
CA PRO A 340 8.24 0.19 -17.08
C PRO A 340 7.46 1.09 -16.11
N LEU A 341 8.17 2.01 -15.43
CA LEU A 341 7.54 3.04 -14.58
C LEU A 341 6.56 3.91 -15.41
N PRO A 342 5.54 4.51 -14.76
CA PRO A 342 4.72 5.53 -15.39
C PRO A 342 5.56 6.67 -15.95
N ALA A 343 5.13 7.25 -17.06
CA ALA A 343 5.83 8.38 -17.66
C ALA A 343 5.93 9.56 -16.69
N GLY A 344 7.12 10.15 -16.58
CA GLY A 344 7.36 11.31 -15.70
C GLY A 344 7.70 10.97 -14.25
N VAL A 345 7.73 9.69 -13.86
CA VAL A 345 8.21 9.26 -12.54
C VAL A 345 9.71 9.00 -12.58
N GLU A 346 10.49 9.80 -11.84
CA GLU A 346 11.93 9.57 -11.68
C GLU A 346 12.20 8.62 -10.50
N HIS A 347 12.83 7.46 -10.76
CA HIS A 347 13.22 6.52 -9.72
C HIS A 347 14.67 6.74 -9.30
N HIS A 348 14.90 6.97 -8.01
CA HIS A 348 16.21 7.11 -7.41
C HIS A 348 16.46 5.94 -6.45
N ILE A 349 17.52 5.16 -6.69
CA ILE A 349 17.91 4.02 -5.85
C ILE A 349 19.04 4.44 -4.92
N LEU A 350 18.80 4.41 -3.62
CA LEU A 350 19.78 4.57 -2.57
C LEU A 350 20.00 3.21 -1.91
N PHE A 351 21.24 2.81 -1.77
CA PHE A 351 21.57 1.49 -1.20
C PHE A 351 22.67 1.56 -0.17
N GLY A 352 22.56 0.71 0.85
CA GLY A 352 23.57 0.52 1.88
C GLY A 352 24.52 -0.62 1.54
N PHE A 353 25.79 -0.50 1.93
CA PHE A 353 26.77 -1.57 1.75
C PHE A 353 27.63 -1.85 2.97
N ARG A 354 27.30 -1.28 4.15
CA ARG A 354 27.99 -1.61 5.40
C ARG A 354 27.50 -2.93 5.96
N ASN A 355 28.33 -3.92 5.86
CA ASN A 355 28.06 -5.24 6.38
C ASN A 355 28.52 -5.31 7.86
N VAL A 356 27.61 -5.07 8.80
CA VAL A 356 27.93 -5.13 10.24
C VAL A 356 27.83 -6.58 10.71
N ALA A 357 28.97 -7.20 10.93
CA ALA A 357 29.11 -8.53 11.54
C ALA A 357 28.31 -9.64 10.85
N THR A 358 28.83 -10.22 9.79
CA THR A 358 28.11 -11.25 9.06
C THR A 358 28.73 -12.62 9.13
N LEU A 359 27.86 -13.56 9.45
CA LEU A 359 28.01 -14.96 9.06
C LEU A 359 27.70 -15.17 7.55
N SER A 360 27.32 -14.11 6.84
CA SER A 360 27.00 -14.12 5.41
C SER A 360 28.19 -13.66 4.59
N ALA A 361 28.59 -14.45 3.61
CA ALA A 361 29.66 -14.14 2.66
C ALA A 361 29.23 -13.12 1.57
N THR A 362 27.98 -12.65 1.58
CA THR A 362 27.43 -11.73 0.56
C THR A 362 27.56 -10.28 1.00
N SER A 363 28.06 -9.42 0.11
CA SER A 363 28.06 -7.97 0.31
C SER A 363 26.64 -7.41 0.38
N GLY A 364 26.38 -6.47 1.27
CA GLY A 364 25.09 -5.85 1.47
C GLY A 364 25.08 -4.85 2.62
N ASP A 365 23.91 -4.49 3.10
CA ASP A 365 23.70 -3.58 4.22
C ASP A 365 23.50 -4.31 5.57
N GLY A 366 23.90 -5.58 5.63
CA GLY A 366 23.71 -6.44 6.81
C GLY A 366 22.34 -7.15 6.86
N THR A 367 21.38 -6.73 6.06
CA THR A 367 20.04 -7.33 5.96
C THR A 367 19.72 -7.74 4.52
N ILE A 368 19.91 -6.86 3.55
CA ILE A 368 19.62 -7.08 2.14
C ILE A 368 20.93 -7.12 1.34
N PRO A 369 21.19 -8.22 0.59
CA PRO A 369 22.34 -8.31 -0.29
C PRO A 369 22.35 -7.23 -1.39
N LEU A 370 23.53 -6.82 -1.85
CA LEU A 370 23.67 -5.81 -2.90
C LEU A 370 23.02 -6.23 -4.23
N ASP A 371 23.10 -7.49 -4.61
CA ASP A 371 22.49 -8.03 -5.82
C ASP A 371 20.96 -7.93 -5.76
N SER A 372 20.36 -8.02 -4.57
CA SER A 372 18.94 -7.79 -4.37
C SER A 372 18.60 -6.30 -4.42
N GLN A 373 19.35 -5.44 -3.71
CA GLN A 373 19.11 -3.99 -3.74
C GLN A 373 19.31 -3.41 -5.15
N LEU A 374 20.29 -3.93 -5.89
CA LEU A 374 20.73 -3.50 -7.22
C LEU A 374 20.28 -4.46 -8.32
N ARG A 375 19.07 -5.04 -8.19
CA ARG A 375 18.52 -5.88 -9.27
C ARG A 375 18.62 -5.14 -10.60
N HIS A 376 19.17 -5.79 -11.63
CA HIS A 376 19.46 -5.19 -12.93
C HIS A 376 18.23 -4.48 -13.54
N ALA A 377 17.06 -5.10 -13.50
CA ALA A 377 15.83 -4.51 -14.02
C ALA A 377 15.39 -3.22 -13.28
N ALA A 378 15.69 -3.10 -11.98
CA ALA A 378 15.45 -1.86 -11.23
C ALA A 378 16.44 -0.77 -11.63
N GLN A 379 17.73 -1.13 -11.81
CA GLN A 379 18.77 -0.20 -12.24
C GLN A 379 18.47 0.39 -13.63
N GLN A 380 17.98 -0.43 -14.56
CA GLN A 380 17.63 0.02 -15.93
C GLN A 380 16.53 1.08 -15.96
N GLN A 381 15.69 1.15 -14.94
CA GLN A 381 14.59 2.10 -14.81
C GLN A 381 14.93 3.26 -13.87
N ALA A 382 16.14 3.29 -13.31
CA ALA A 382 16.54 4.30 -12.33
C ALA A 382 17.14 5.54 -13.01
N ALA A 383 16.69 6.72 -12.57
CA ALA A 383 17.29 8.00 -12.95
C ALA A 383 18.64 8.23 -12.24
N SER A 384 18.81 7.66 -11.05
CA SER A 384 20.09 7.68 -10.33
C SER A 384 20.26 6.51 -9.37
N LEU A 385 21.54 6.19 -9.12
CA LEU A 385 21.98 5.15 -8.18
C LEU A 385 23.01 5.78 -7.23
N ARG A 386 22.85 5.60 -5.92
CA ARG A 386 23.81 6.09 -4.94
C ARG A 386 24.00 5.14 -3.77
N GLY A 387 25.23 4.73 -3.54
CA GLY A 387 25.62 3.87 -2.41
C GLY A 387 26.14 4.65 -1.23
N TYR A 388 25.90 4.10 -0.04
CA TYR A 388 26.35 4.65 1.24
C TYR A 388 26.99 3.58 2.08
N ASP A 389 28.11 3.92 2.74
CA ASP A 389 28.70 3.06 3.76
C ASP A 389 27.85 3.09 5.04
N GLU A 390 26.65 2.54 4.92
CA GLU A 390 25.60 2.48 5.95
C GLU A 390 24.99 1.07 5.99
N ASP A 391 24.54 0.64 7.17
CA ASP A 391 23.72 -0.55 7.32
C ASP A 391 22.26 -0.28 7.01
N HIS A 392 21.42 -1.34 7.05
CA HIS A 392 20.01 -1.32 6.67
C HIS A 392 19.16 -0.24 7.37
N LEU A 393 19.49 0.10 8.61
CA LEU A 393 18.75 1.10 9.39
C LEU A 393 19.52 2.41 9.54
N SER A 394 20.86 2.38 9.63
CA SER A 394 21.66 3.58 9.78
C SER A 394 21.55 4.50 8.57
N ILE A 395 21.30 3.96 7.38
CA ILE A 395 21.08 4.73 6.15
C ILE A 395 19.93 5.74 6.28
N LEU A 396 18.87 5.43 7.05
CA LEU A 396 17.75 6.35 7.31
C LEU A 396 18.12 7.52 8.24
N ARG A 397 19.22 7.38 9.00
CA ARG A 397 19.71 8.37 9.95
C ARG A 397 20.90 9.16 9.40
N SER A 398 21.45 8.72 8.27
CA SER A 398 22.61 9.33 7.64
C SER A 398 22.30 10.74 7.14
N GLU A 399 23.15 11.69 7.50
CA GLU A 399 23.06 13.07 7.01
C GLU A 399 23.22 13.15 5.49
N LEU A 400 24.10 12.31 4.93
CA LEU A 400 24.33 12.24 3.48
C LEU A 400 23.10 11.74 2.75
N THR A 401 22.38 10.77 3.31
CA THR A 401 21.11 10.27 2.76
C THR A 401 20.06 11.39 2.77
N GLY A 402 19.88 12.06 3.91
CA GLY A 402 18.92 13.14 4.05
C GLY A 402 19.20 14.31 3.10
N THR A 403 20.46 14.72 2.98
CA THR A 403 20.89 15.77 2.04
C THR A 403 20.57 15.39 0.60
N TYR A 404 20.80 14.12 0.22
CA TYR A 404 20.53 13.69 -1.16
C TYR A 404 19.03 13.54 -1.44
N VAL A 405 18.24 13.09 -0.48
CA VAL A 405 16.77 13.08 -0.60
C VAL A 405 16.26 14.50 -0.84
N ASN A 406 16.70 15.49 -0.06
CA ASN A 406 16.34 16.90 -0.31
C ASN A 406 16.78 17.38 -1.69
N ALA A 407 17.96 16.98 -2.15
CA ALA A 407 18.44 17.36 -3.49
C ALA A 407 17.58 16.74 -4.61
N ILE A 408 17.06 15.51 -4.41
CA ILE A 408 16.11 14.89 -5.34
C ILE A 408 14.80 15.70 -5.36
N LEU A 409 14.22 15.96 -4.20
CA LEU A 409 12.97 16.74 -4.09
C LEU A 409 13.08 18.10 -4.77
N SER A 410 14.19 18.82 -4.56
CA SER A 410 14.40 20.16 -5.11
C SER A 410 14.65 20.21 -6.61
N ARG A 411 15.11 19.11 -7.24
CA ARG A 411 15.35 19.03 -8.70
C ARG A 411 14.07 18.96 -9.51
N VAL A 412 13.01 18.44 -8.92
CA VAL A 412 11.71 18.29 -9.56
C VAL A 412 10.73 19.23 -8.85
N PRO A 413 10.73 20.52 -9.24
CA PRO A 413 9.86 21.50 -8.59
C PRO A 413 8.39 21.15 -8.81
N PRO A 414 7.50 21.58 -7.90
CA PRO A 414 6.07 21.44 -8.07
C PRO A 414 5.60 21.98 -9.42
N ARG A 415 4.63 21.32 -10.05
CA ARG A 415 3.95 21.89 -11.20
C ARG A 415 3.26 23.19 -10.77
N GLN A 416 3.38 24.20 -11.59
CA GLN A 416 2.59 25.43 -11.37
C GLN A 416 1.11 25.09 -11.60
N PRO A 417 0.21 25.60 -10.76
CA PRO A 417 -1.23 25.35 -10.86
C PRO A 417 -1.82 25.83 -12.19
#